data_f5d8e232c8417f0465c375a44969e133
#
_entry.id   f5d8e232c8417f0465c375a44969e133
#
_cell.length_a   1.000
_cell.length_b   1.000
_cell.length_c   1.000
_cell.angle_alpha   90.00
_cell.angle_beta   90.00
_cell.angle_gamma   90.00
#
_symmetry.space_group_name_H-M   'P 1'
#
loop_
_entity.id
_entity.type
_entity.pdbx_description
1 polymer ?
#
loop_
_entity_poly.entity_id
_entity_poly.type
_entity_poly.pdbx_seq_one_letter_code
_entity_poly.pdbx_strand_id
1 'polypeptide(L)'
;MASEDQHQVSLKTAQSAINRHKERGHYDVETVHSIFNSTAVAHVSFVPDPSNPLPVVLPMIARIGTFPGGDGEAAAYIHGYVSSRMFRPQTGRSEPATREEDAGFPVCIAATKIDNLVLALTPFNHSYDYRSAVVHGTATLLDPGTRDNPLNRDELLWAMKLITDVVCPGRYDNTRVPPDEAEIASTRILKVRINSASAKIRDSGVKEDAKDLKNEAAVNKVWTGVIPYVETLGVPTPAETNKVAAVPAYILDHVKEHNEKAQAGRSGGLVSKVMSSLFGS
;
A
#
# COMPACT_ATOMS: atom_id res chain seq x y z
N MET A 1 -13.03 -8.32 37.39
CA MET A 1 -12.47 -8.48 36.03
C MET A 1 -12.62 -7.14 35.32
N ALA A 2 -11.56 -6.36 35.33
CA ALA A 2 -11.53 -5.08 34.64
C ALA A 2 -11.26 -5.40 33.15
N SER A 3 -12.13 -4.94 32.26
CA SER A 3 -11.91 -4.98 30.82
C SER A 3 -10.70 -4.08 30.50
N GLU A 4 -9.62 -4.66 30.03
CA GLU A 4 -8.55 -3.93 29.38
C GLU A 4 -9.15 -3.30 28.11
N ASP A 5 -9.57 -2.05 28.21
CA ASP A 5 -9.77 -1.19 27.05
C ASP A 5 -8.40 -1.01 26.41
N GLN A 6 -8.09 -1.83 25.42
CA GLN A 6 -6.96 -1.57 24.50
C GLN A 6 -7.29 -0.25 23.81
N HIS A 7 -6.65 0.83 24.22
CA HIS A 7 -6.68 2.12 23.55
C HIS A 7 -6.10 1.91 22.14
N GLN A 8 -6.98 1.64 21.19
CA GLN A 8 -6.61 1.53 19.79
C GLN A 8 -6.12 2.89 19.31
N VAL A 9 -4.84 3.01 18.98
CA VAL A 9 -4.23 4.26 18.51
C VAL A 9 -4.94 4.69 17.24
N SER A 10 -5.55 5.87 17.27
CA SER A 10 -6.27 6.43 16.12
C SER A 10 -5.36 7.37 15.34
N LEU A 11 -5.24 7.13 14.03
CA LEU A 11 -4.47 7.95 13.08
C LEU A 11 -5.28 9.14 12.51
N LYS A 12 -6.46 9.43 13.07
CA LYS A 12 -7.37 10.47 12.59
C LYS A 12 -6.89 11.87 12.98
N THR A 13 -6.80 12.74 11.99
CA THR A 13 -6.61 14.18 12.16
C THR A 13 -7.59 14.95 11.27
N ALA A 14 -7.60 16.28 11.34
CA ALA A 14 -8.40 17.10 10.43
C ALA A 14 -8.01 16.85 8.96
N GLN A 15 -6.73 16.60 8.68
CA GLN A 15 -6.19 16.36 7.34
C GLN A 15 -6.61 14.98 6.79
N SER A 16 -6.64 13.94 7.63
CA SER A 16 -6.98 12.57 7.22
C SER A 16 -8.47 12.27 7.30
N ALA A 17 -9.30 13.21 7.80
CA ALA A 17 -10.73 12.99 8.00
C ALA A 17 -11.50 12.78 6.69
N ILE A 18 -12.26 11.68 6.61
CA ILE A 18 -13.15 11.38 5.49
C ILE A 18 -14.48 12.10 5.69
N ASN A 19 -14.79 13.06 4.81
CA ASN A 19 -15.97 13.91 4.92
C ASN A 19 -17.19 13.36 4.20
N ARG A 20 -17.00 12.67 3.06
CA ARG A 20 -18.08 12.04 2.29
C ARG A 20 -18.12 10.53 2.54
N HIS A 21 -19.29 10.00 2.88
CA HIS A 21 -19.46 8.60 3.25
C HIS A 21 -18.56 8.23 4.45
N LYS A 22 -18.79 8.94 5.56
CA LYS A 22 -17.99 8.82 6.79
C LYS A 22 -17.99 7.40 7.34
N GLU A 23 -19.08 6.67 7.12
CA GLU A 23 -19.28 5.28 7.51
C GLU A 23 -18.30 4.30 6.85
N ARG A 24 -17.63 4.71 5.77
CA ARG A 24 -16.61 3.91 5.06
C ARG A 24 -15.19 4.23 5.53
N GLY A 25 -15.05 5.17 6.44
CA GLY A 25 -13.75 5.64 6.94
C GLY A 25 -13.28 4.83 8.13
N HIS A 26 -12.01 4.39 8.08
CA HIS A 26 -11.31 3.68 9.14
C HIS A 26 -10.01 4.43 9.45
N TYR A 27 -9.65 4.48 10.72
CA TYR A 27 -8.50 5.25 11.22
C TYR A 27 -7.63 4.43 12.16
N ASP A 28 -7.97 3.17 12.36
CA ASP A 28 -7.19 2.24 13.13
C ASP A 28 -5.93 1.80 12.34
N VAL A 29 -4.86 1.58 13.08
CA VAL A 29 -3.55 1.22 12.54
C VAL A 29 -3.61 -0.06 11.72
N GLU A 30 -4.31 -1.07 12.21
CA GLU A 30 -4.37 -2.39 11.58
C GLU A 30 -5.00 -2.33 10.19
N THR A 31 -6.18 -1.70 10.07
CA THR A 31 -6.88 -1.54 8.78
C THR A 31 -6.05 -0.75 7.78
N VAL A 32 -5.47 0.39 8.21
CA VAL A 32 -4.63 1.22 7.33
C VAL A 32 -3.40 0.43 6.84
N HIS A 33 -2.66 -0.20 7.75
CA HIS A 33 -1.45 -0.95 7.41
C HIS A 33 -1.76 -2.17 6.53
N SER A 34 -2.84 -2.89 6.83
CA SER A 34 -3.28 -4.05 6.04
C SER A 34 -3.56 -3.66 4.58
N ILE A 35 -4.34 -2.59 4.37
CA ILE A 35 -4.65 -2.11 3.02
C ILE A 35 -3.39 -1.62 2.33
N PHE A 36 -2.59 -0.77 2.98
CA PHE A 36 -1.35 -0.23 2.44
C PHE A 36 -0.41 -1.36 2.00
N ASN A 37 -0.19 -2.32 2.90
CA ASN A 37 0.72 -3.44 2.67
C ASN A 37 0.17 -4.51 1.71
N SER A 38 -1.08 -4.43 1.31
CA SER A 38 -1.67 -5.33 0.30
C SER A 38 -1.44 -4.88 -1.13
N THR A 39 -0.93 -3.66 -1.37
CA THR A 39 -0.68 -3.13 -2.72
C THR A 39 0.77 -3.35 -3.15
N ALA A 40 0.97 -3.68 -4.43
CA ALA A 40 2.31 -3.82 -4.99
C ALA A 40 3.00 -2.47 -5.19
N VAL A 41 2.22 -1.44 -5.51
CA VAL A 41 2.71 -0.08 -5.80
C VAL A 41 1.87 0.93 -5.03
N ALA A 42 2.53 1.87 -4.38
CA ALA A 42 1.93 3.04 -3.77
C ALA A 42 2.30 4.31 -4.56
N HIS A 43 1.47 5.34 -4.46
CA HIS A 43 1.69 6.63 -5.11
C HIS A 43 2.15 7.64 -4.06
N VAL A 44 3.38 8.09 -4.18
CA VAL A 44 4.03 9.01 -3.23
C VAL A 44 3.98 10.42 -3.79
N SER A 45 3.30 11.31 -3.09
CA SER A 45 3.19 12.73 -3.44
C SER A 45 4.04 13.58 -2.50
N PHE A 46 4.78 14.52 -3.07
CA PHE A 46 5.62 15.48 -2.33
C PHE A 46 5.80 16.76 -3.16
N VAL A 47 6.20 17.84 -2.50
CA VAL A 47 6.54 19.12 -3.14
C VAL A 47 8.06 19.20 -3.23
N PRO A 48 8.67 19.10 -4.43
CA PRO A 48 10.12 19.09 -4.59
C PRO A 48 10.78 20.45 -4.36
N ASP A 49 10.04 21.52 -4.56
CA ASP A 49 10.53 22.91 -4.42
C ASP A 49 9.49 23.73 -3.62
N PRO A 50 9.79 24.15 -2.40
CA PRO A 50 8.89 24.97 -1.59
C PRO A 50 8.51 26.31 -2.25
N SER A 51 9.35 26.86 -3.12
CA SER A 51 9.06 28.10 -3.85
C SER A 51 8.08 27.90 -5.00
N ASN A 52 7.92 26.64 -5.46
CA ASN A 52 6.94 26.22 -6.46
C ASN A 52 6.12 25.06 -5.89
N PRO A 53 4.97 25.31 -5.23
CA PRO A 53 4.25 24.32 -4.44
C PRO A 53 3.48 23.26 -5.27
N LEU A 54 3.83 23.07 -6.53
CA LEU A 54 3.24 22.02 -7.36
C LEU A 54 3.73 20.65 -6.90
N PRO A 55 2.82 19.74 -6.50
CA PRO A 55 3.21 18.41 -6.07
C PRO A 55 3.63 17.54 -7.27
N VAL A 56 4.57 16.65 -7.01
CA VAL A 56 4.93 15.53 -7.90
C VAL A 56 4.36 14.26 -7.30
N VAL A 57 3.89 13.34 -8.13
CA VAL A 57 3.41 12.01 -7.73
C VAL A 57 4.28 10.95 -8.43
N LEU A 58 4.85 10.04 -7.64
CA LEU A 58 5.66 8.93 -8.15
C LEU A 58 5.06 7.59 -7.73
N PRO A 59 4.87 6.63 -8.67
CA PRO A 59 4.58 5.26 -8.32
C PRO A 59 5.85 4.61 -7.75
N MET A 60 5.77 4.03 -6.56
CA MET A 60 6.92 3.46 -5.86
C MET A 60 6.53 2.20 -5.08
N ILE A 61 7.50 1.30 -4.89
CA ILE A 61 7.35 0.25 -3.89
C ILE A 61 7.49 0.90 -2.52
N ALA A 62 6.48 0.73 -1.67
CA ALA A 62 6.47 1.22 -0.31
C ALA A 62 5.90 0.15 0.63
N ARG A 63 6.41 0.08 1.86
CA ARG A 63 5.96 -0.88 2.87
C ARG A 63 5.94 -0.23 4.25
N ILE A 64 4.89 -0.49 5.00
CA ILE A 64 4.84 -0.12 6.42
C ILE A 64 5.36 -1.29 7.24
N GLY A 65 6.29 -1.01 8.14
CA GLY A 65 6.85 -1.98 9.07
C GLY A 65 7.43 -1.32 10.31
N THR A 66 7.70 -2.13 11.34
CA THR A 66 8.34 -1.70 12.60
C THR A 66 9.74 -2.29 12.67
N PHE A 67 10.75 -1.44 12.70
CA PHE A 67 12.14 -1.89 12.85
C PHE A 67 12.36 -2.47 14.26
N PRO A 68 12.83 -3.72 14.39
CA PRO A 68 12.94 -4.38 15.71
C PRO A 68 13.94 -3.73 16.67
N GLY A 69 14.92 -2.98 16.13
CA GLY A 69 15.93 -2.25 16.92
C GLY A 69 15.57 -0.79 17.20
N GLY A 70 14.37 -0.34 16.81
CA GLY A 70 13.92 1.05 16.96
C GLY A 70 13.09 1.30 18.22
N ASP A 71 12.30 2.37 18.16
CA ASP A 71 11.40 2.85 19.23
C ASP A 71 10.08 2.07 19.34
N GLY A 72 9.86 1.10 18.45
CA GLY A 72 8.62 0.34 18.36
C GLY A 72 7.55 0.99 17.47
N GLU A 73 7.79 2.19 16.95
CA GLU A 73 6.88 2.88 16.04
C GLU A 73 6.94 2.29 14.61
N ALA A 74 5.78 2.15 14.00
CA ALA A 74 5.69 1.75 12.60
C ALA A 74 5.95 2.95 11.69
N ALA A 75 6.74 2.73 10.63
CA ALA A 75 7.00 3.72 9.60
C ALA A 75 6.78 3.15 8.20
N ALA A 76 6.53 4.01 7.22
CA ALA A 76 6.55 3.59 5.84
C ALA A 76 7.96 3.76 5.26
N TYR A 77 8.44 2.73 4.58
CA TYR A 77 9.77 2.70 3.95
C TYR A 77 9.63 2.70 2.44
N ILE A 78 10.40 3.56 1.79
CA ILE A 78 10.38 3.76 0.34
C ILE A 78 11.82 3.76 -0.14
N HIS A 79 12.12 3.07 -1.25
CA HIS A 79 13.44 3.10 -1.83
C HIS A 79 13.46 3.77 -3.19
N GLY A 80 14.62 4.29 -3.55
CA GLY A 80 14.88 4.82 -4.88
C GLY A 80 16.36 5.09 -5.13
N TYR A 81 16.65 5.49 -6.35
CA TYR A 81 18.01 5.80 -6.74
C TYR A 81 18.42 7.21 -6.29
N VAL A 82 19.68 7.36 -5.86
CA VAL A 82 20.24 8.60 -5.30
C VAL A 82 20.01 9.85 -6.17
N SER A 83 19.92 9.72 -7.49
CA SER A 83 19.69 10.84 -8.41
C SER A 83 18.23 11.29 -8.52
N SER A 84 17.28 10.53 -7.97
CA SER A 84 15.87 10.93 -7.97
C SER A 84 15.65 12.21 -7.17
N ARG A 85 14.80 13.10 -7.69
CA ARG A 85 14.49 14.39 -7.04
C ARG A 85 13.97 14.24 -5.60
N MET A 86 13.28 13.18 -5.30
CA MET A 86 12.76 12.89 -3.95
C MET A 86 13.90 12.70 -2.92
N PHE A 87 15.04 12.15 -3.35
CA PHE A 87 16.16 11.82 -2.47
C PHE A 87 17.26 12.91 -2.44
N ARG A 88 17.06 14.01 -3.16
CA ARG A 88 17.96 15.17 -3.09
C ARG A 88 17.58 16.03 -1.90
N PRO A 89 18.56 16.63 -1.19
CA PRO A 89 18.27 17.63 -0.19
C PRO A 89 17.39 18.72 -0.77
N GLN A 90 16.29 19.04 -0.10
CA GLN A 90 15.38 20.11 -0.51
C GLN A 90 16.10 21.45 -0.25
N THR A 91 16.71 22.02 -1.29
CA THR A 91 17.31 23.35 -1.22
C THR A 91 16.20 24.38 -1.08
N GLY A 92 16.21 25.16 0.00
CA GLY A 92 15.22 26.22 0.24
C GLY A 92 14.54 26.20 1.62
N ARG A 93 14.88 25.26 2.49
CA ARG A 93 14.51 25.38 3.91
C ARG A 93 15.41 26.43 4.55
N SER A 94 14.82 27.57 4.88
CA SER A 94 15.52 28.74 5.43
C SER A 94 15.89 28.64 6.91
N GLU A 95 15.52 27.52 7.58
CA GLU A 95 15.87 27.33 8.99
C GLU A 95 16.47 25.95 9.22
N PRO A 96 17.59 25.82 9.95
CA PRO A 96 18.06 24.53 10.42
C PRO A 96 17.01 23.94 11.36
N ALA A 97 16.62 22.66 11.13
CA ALA A 97 15.73 21.96 12.03
C ALA A 97 16.29 22.01 13.46
N THR A 98 15.47 22.46 14.40
CA THR A 98 15.86 22.59 15.81
C THR A 98 15.95 21.25 16.53
N ARG A 99 15.46 20.17 15.87
CA ARG A 99 15.57 18.76 16.30
C ARG A 99 15.81 17.89 15.07
N GLU A 100 16.57 16.79 15.23
CA GLU A 100 16.77 15.78 14.16
C GLU A 100 15.46 15.22 13.62
N GLU A 101 14.42 15.14 14.45
CA GLU A 101 13.07 14.68 14.11
C GLU A 101 12.35 15.58 13.09
N ASP A 102 12.76 16.87 12.99
CA ASP A 102 12.15 17.86 12.10
C ASP A 102 12.87 18.02 10.75
N ALA A 103 13.98 17.32 10.55
CA ALA A 103 14.82 17.44 9.36
C ALA A 103 14.21 16.84 8.07
N GLY A 104 13.00 16.22 8.12
CA GLY A 104 12.32 15.60 7.00
C GLY A 104 11.47 16.56 6.16
N PHE A 105 10.83 16.04 5.13
CA PHE A 105 9.87 16.78 4.31
C PHE A 105 8.49 16.07 4.29
N PRO A 106 7.39 16.84 4.12
CA PRO A 106 6.06 16.27 4.12
C PRO A 106 5.81 15.43 2.87
N VAL A 107 5.19 14.27 3.08
CA VAL A 107 4.75 13.38 2.01
C VAL A 107 3.31 12.92 2.26
N CYS A 108 2.62 12.62 1.15
CA CYS A 108 1.35 11.91 1.16
C CYS A 108 1.50 10.64 0.31
N ILE A 109 1.16 9.49 0.88
CA ILE A 109 1.28 8.20 0.20
C ILE A 109 -0.11 7.58 0.09
N ALA A 110 -0.52 7.25 -1.12
CA ALA A 110 -1.80 6.60 -1.39
C ALA A 110 -1.61 5.18 -1.95
N ALA A 111 -2.39 4.26 -1.42
CA ALA A 111 -2.45 2.87 -1.86
C ALA A 111 -3.92 2.48 -2.10
N THR A 112 -4.22 1.78 -3.20
CA THR A 112 -5.60 1.43 -3.55
C THR A 112 -5.66 0.05 -4.18
N LYS A 113 -6.65 -0.74 -3.77
CA LYS A 113 -7.07 -1.99 -4.42
C LYS A 113 -8.51 -1.89 -4.89
N ILE A 114 -8.76 -2.38 -6.09
CA ILE A 114 -10.10 -2.57 -6.63
C ILE A 114 -10.53 -4.00 -6.30
N ASP A 115 -11.74 -4.14 -5.77
CA ASP A 115 -12.31 -5.45 -5.41
C ASP A 115 -13.38 -5.89 -6.41
N ASN A 116 -14.27 -4.97 -6.85
CA ASN A 116 -15.30 -5.27 -7.83
C ASN A 116 -15.57 -4.07 -8.76
N LEU A 117 -15.99 -4.37 -9.99
CA LEU A 117 -16.70 -3.42 -10.82
C LEU A 117 -18.17 -3.49 -10.43
N VAL A 118 -18.81 -2.34 -10.24
CA VAL A 118 -20.23 -2.25 -9.84
C VAL A 118 -21.04 -1.67 -10.98
N LEU A 119 -21.90 -2.50 -11.56
CA LEU A 119 -22.78 -2.15 -12.67
C LEU A 119 -24.21 -1.95 -12.15
N ALA A 120 -24.77 -0.79 -12.43
CA ALA A 120 -26.05 -0.34 -11.89
C ALA A 120 -27.07 0.00 -13.01
N LEU A 121 -28.30 0.27 -12.65
CA LEU A 121 -29.36 0.66 -13.60
C LEU A 121 -29.05 1.96 -14.33
N THR A 122 -28.34 2.89 -13.66
CA THR A 122 -28.05 4.21 -14.21
C THR A 122 -26.56 4.54 -14.19
N PRO A 123 -26.07 5.42 -15.10
CA PRO A 123 -24.67 5.86 -15.11
C PRO A 123 -24.19 6.46 -13.78
N PHE A 124 -25.08 7.06 -12.99
CA PHE A 124 -24.73 7.69 -11.72
C PHE A 124 -24.34 6.71 -10.63
N ASN A 125 -24.88 5.47 -10.68
CA ASN A 125 -24.72 4.46 -9.65
C ASN A 125 -23.64 3.43 -9.99
N HIS A 126 -23.07 3.49 -11.21
CA HIS A 126 -21.87 2.72 -11.55
C HIS A 126 -20.71 3.13 -10.64
N SER A 127 -19.91 2.16 -10.19
CA SER A 127 -18.81 2.41 -9.26
C SER A 127 -17.82 1.23 -9.25
N TYR A 128 -16.88 1.31 -8.31
CA TYR A 128 -16.03 0.20 -7.88
C TYR A 128 -16.28 -0.10 -6.40
N ASP A 129 -16.22 -1.36 -6.00
CA ASP A 129 -15.86 -1.67 -4.62
C ASP A 129 -14.34 -1.65 -4.52
N TYR A 130 -13.85 -1.06 -3.43
CA TYR A 130 -12.42 -0.78 -3.27
C TYR A 130 -12.03 -0.65 -1.81
N ARG A 131 -10.75 -0.85 -1.57
CA ARG A 131 -10.06 -0.51 -0.33
C ARG A 131 -8.93 0.45 -0.65
N SER A 132 -8.87 1.57 0.05
CA SER A 132 -7.79 2.55 -0.11
C SER A 132 -7.26 2.99 1.24
N ALA A 133 -5.96 3.27 1.30
CA ALA A 133 -5.30 3.87 2.45
C ALA A 133 -4.52 5.10 1.99
N VAL A 134 -4.58 6.16 2.79
CA VAL A 134 -3.79 7.38 2.60
C VAL A 134 -3.02 7.64 3.89
N VAL A 135 -1.72 7.80 3.76
CA VAL A 135 -0.81 8.08 4.86
C VAL A 135 -0.19 9.44 4.64
N HIS A 136 -0.25 10.31 5.63
CA HIS A 136 0.47 11.58 5.68
C HIS A 136 1.61 11.46 6.70
N GLY A 137 2.80 11.88 6.31
CA GLY A 137 3.96 11.74 7.17
C GLY A 137 5.09 12.67 6.81
N THR A 138 6.14 12.59 7.61
CA THR A 138 7.40 13.28 7.41
C THR A 138 8.45 12.27 6.96
N ALA A 139 8.98 12.46 5.77
CA ALA A 139 10.01 11.60 5.18
C ALA A 139 11.41 12.10 5.58
N THR A 140 12.21 11.21 6.12
CA THR A 140 13.62 11.43 6.41
C THR A 140 14.48 10.43 5.66
N LEU A 141 15.66 10.84 5.23
CA LEU A 141 16.61 9.93 4.59
C LEU A 141 17.28 9.06 5.66
N LEU A 142 17.22 7.74 5.50
CA LEU A 142 18.07 6.85 6.29
C LEU A 142 19.52 7.01 5.80
N ASP A 143 20.37 7.54 6.67
CA ASP A 143 21.80 7.56 6.44
C ASP A 143 22.32 6.12 6.57
N PRO A 144 23.18 5.64 5.64
CA PRO A 144 23.81 4.31 5.76
C PRO A 144 24.67 4.15 7.01
N GLY A 145 24.80 5.21 7.79
CA GLY A 145 25.55 5.22 9.05
C GLY A 145 27.05 5.36 8.83
N THR A 146 27.70 5.89 9.86
CA THR A 146 29.15 5.77 10.04
C THR A 146 29.43 4.53 10.88
N ARG A 147 30.70 4.11 10.96
CA ARG A 147 31.13 3.05 11.89
C ARG A 147 30.72 3.32 13.35
N ASP A 148 30.43 4.59 13.67
CA ASP A 148 30.11 5.08 15.01
C ASP A 148 28.60 5.06 15.31
N ASN A 149 27.72 4.82 14.30
CA ASN A 149 26.29 4.64 14.49
C ASN A 149 25.76 3.42 13.73
N PRO A 150 25.95 2.22 14.28
CA PRO A 150 25.56 0.96 13.62
C PRO A 150 24.04 0.79 13.49
N LEU A 151 23.23 1.40 14.38
CA LEU A 151 21.76 1.25 14.37
C LEU A 151 21.14 1.73 13.06
N ASN A 152 21.63 2.84 12.50
CA ASN A 152 21.13 3.34 11.21
C ASN A 152 21.41 2.38 10.07
N ARG A 153 22.54 1.69 10.10
CA ARG A 153 22.89 0.69 9.09
C ARG A 153 22.02 -0.55 9.21
N ASP A 154 21.74 -0.99 10.42
CA ASP A 154 20.88 -2.15 10.67
C ASP A 154 19.44 -1.87 10.21
N GLU A 155 18.91 -0.67 10.50
CA GLU A 155 17.60 -0.25 10.00
C GLU A 155 17.59 -0.16 8.46
N LEU A 156 18.64 0.38 7.84
CA LEU A 156 18.75 0.45 6.38
C LEU A 156 18.71 -0.94 5.73
N LEU A 157 19.52 -1.90 6.22
CA LEU A 157 19.56 -3.26 5.69
C LEU A 157 18.23 -3.98 5.92
N TRP A 158 17.64 -3.80 7.09
CA TRP A 158 16.31 -4.32 7.39
C TRP A 158 15.24 -3.74 6.44
N ALA A 159 15.27 -2.44 6.18
CA ALA A 159 14.35 -1.79 5.25
C ALA A 159 14.56 -2.24 3.80
N MET A 160 15.81 -2.46 3.38
CA MET A 160 16.11 -3.07 2.08
C MET A 160 15.47 -4.46 1.95
N LYS A 161 15.60 -5.30 2.99
CA LYS A 161 14.93 -6.60 3.01
C LYS A 161 13.43 -6.47 2.97
N LEU A 162 12.85 -5.61 3.81
CA LEU A 162 11.40 -5.35 3.85
C LEU A 162 10.86 -4.98 2.47
N ILE A 163 11.54 -4.09 1.75
CA ILE A 163 11.11 -3.61 0.43
C ILE A 163 11.33 -4.67 -0.66
N THR A 164 12.45 -5.39 -0.62
CA THR A 164 12.73 -6.46 -1.59
C THR A 164 11.69 -7.57 -1.49
N ASP A 165 11.32 -7.95 -0.29
CA ASP A 165 10.38 -9.03 -0.02
C ASP A 165 8.92 -8.64 -0.34
N VAL A 166 8.64 -7.36 -0.68
CA VAL A 166 7.34 -6.95 -1.29
C VAL A 166 7.16 -7.60 -2.66
N VAL A 167 8.23 -7.69 -3.45
CA VAL A 167 8.17 -8.25 -4.81
C VAL A 167 7.93 -9.76 -4.78
N CYS A 168 8.63 -10.43 -3.88
CA CYS A 168 8.46 -11.87 -3.65
C CYS A 168 8.96 -12.19 -2.23
N PRO A 169 8.10 -12.68 -1.32
CA PRO A 169 8.49 -13.02 0.03
C PRO A 169 9.69 -13.96 0.09
N GLY A 170 10.65 -13.66 0.96
CA GLY A 170 11.89 -14.42 1.10
C GLY A 170 12.91 -14.18 -0.01
N ARG A 171 12.63 -13.28 -0.96
CA ARG A 171 13.54 -13.03 -2.08
C ARG A 171 14.88 -12.48 -1.63
N TYR A 172 14.90 -11.58 -0.65
CA TYR A 172 16.15 -11.01 -0.14
C TYR A 172 17.13 -12.08 0.30
N ASP A 173 16.71 -13.01 1.15
CA ASP A 173 17.57 -14.08 1.69
C ASP A 173 18.01 -15.11 0.64
N ASN A 174 17.32 -15.16 -0.50
CA ASN A 174 17.62 -16.05 -1.63
C ASN A 174 18.34 -15.32 -2.78
N THR A 175 18.96 -14.18 -2.50
CA THR A 175 19.82 -13.44 -3.44
C THR A 175 21.23 -13.31 -2.91
N ARG A 176 22.10 -12.61 -3.64
CA ARG A 176 23.43 -12.27 -3.15
C ARG A 176 23.33 -11.18 -2.07
N VAL A 177 23.46 -11.59 -0.82
CA VAL A 177 23.41 -10.73 0.35
C VAL A 177 24.67 -10.97 1.23
N PRO A 178 25.10 -9.96 2.00
CA PRO A 178 24.58 -8.60 2.05
C PRO A 178 24.88 -7.81 0.77
N PRO A 179 24.17 -6.70 0.52
CA PRO A 179 24.53 -5.72 -0.52
C PRO A 179 25.94 -5.19 -0.29
N ASP A 180 26.69 -4.93 -1.37
CA ASP A 180 28.00 -4.31 -1.25
C ASP A 180 27.92 -2.80 -0.96
N GLU A 181 29.05 -2.18 -0.61
CA GLU A 181 29.13 -0.77 -0.22
C GLU A 181 28.71 0.18 -1.38
N ALA A 182 28.96 -0.21 -2.62
CA ALA A 182 28.58 0.60 -3.78
C ALA A 182 27.07 0.57 -4.00
N GLU A 183 26.45 -0.59 -3.80
CA GLU A 183 24.99 -0.77 -3.86
C GLU A 183 24.30 0.02 -2.74
N ILE A 184 24.83 -0.05 -1.52
CA ILE A 184 24.33 0.73 -0.38
C ILE A 184 24.46 2.22 -0.66
N ALA A 185 25.61 2.67 -1.18
CA ALA A 185 25.85 4.07 -1.47
C ALA A 185 24.95 4.63 -2.60
N SER A 186 24.58 3.80 -3.58
CA SER A 186 23.73 4.20 -4.70
C SER A 186 22.23 4.10 -4.41
N THR A 187 21.84 3.34 -3.39
CA THR A 187 20.44 3.19 -2.95
C THR A 187 20.13 4.17 -1.83
N ARG A 188 18.95 4.78 -1.90
CA ARG A 188 18.43 5.64 -0.83
C ARG A 188 17.12 5.05 -0.30
N ILE A 189 17.00 5.03 1.03
CA ILE A 189 15.78 4.66 1.73
C ILE A 189 15.25 5.90 2.45
N LEU A 190 13.98 6.19 2.23
CA LEU A 190 13.24 7.15 3.06
C LEU A 190 12.44 6.38 4.11
N LYS A 191 12.61 6.79 5.36
CA LYS A 191 11.72 6.44 6.47
C LYS A 191 10.67 7.53 6.59
N VAL A 192 9.42 7.16 6.53
CA VAL A 192 8.29 8.09 6.65
C VAL A 192 7.63 7.85 8.00
N ARG A 193 7.85 8.75 8.94
CA ARG A 193 7.10 8.78 10.21
C ARG A 193 5.64 9.12 9.89
N ILE A 194 4.72 8.26 10.31
CA ILE A 194 3.29 8.41 10.04
C ILE A 194 2.70 9.41 11.03
N ASN A 195 2.28 10.57 10.54
CA ASN A 195 1.67 11.62 11.36
C ASN A 195 0.15 11.45 11.44
N SER A 196 -0.49 11.02 10.34
CA SER A 196 -1.91 10.70 10.28
C SER A 196 -2.20 9.79 9.09
N ALA A 197 -3.30 9.05 9.17
CA ALA A 197 -3.72 8.21 8.09
C ALA A 197 -5.24 7.99 8.10
N SER A 198 -5.76 7.52 6.98
CA SER A 198 -7.14 7.02 6.87
C SER A 198 -7.19 5.88 5.88
N ALA A 199 -8.12 4.96 6.10
CA ALA A 199 -8.53 4.00 5.10
C ALA A 199 -9.99 4.24 4.73
N LYS A 200 -10.34 3.96 3.47
CA LYS A 200 -11.72 4.02 2.99
C LYS A 200 -12.06 2.74 2.26
N ILE A 201 -13.12 2.10 2.73
CA ILE A 201 -13.59 0.82 2.21
C ILE A 201 -14.99 0.99 1.63
N ARG A 202 -15.20 0.56 0.40
CA ARG A 202 -16.51 0.37 -0.19
C ARG A 202 -16.65 -1.07 -0.63
N ASP A 203 -17.61 -1.76 -0.07
CA ASP A 203 -17.91 -3.18 -0.28
C ASP A 203 -19.42 -3.45 -0.45
N SER A 204 -20.16 -2.36 -0.71
CA SER A 204 -21.62 -2.39 -0.66
C SER A 204 -22.29 -2.89 -1.94
N GLY A 205 -21.51 -3.21 -2.98
CA GLY A 205 -22.07 -3.63 -4.25
C GLY A 205 -22.97 -2.58 -4.92
N VAL A 206 -24.01 -3.06 -5.60
CA VAL A 206 -24.97 -2.20 -6.30
C VAL A 206 -25.90 -1.50 -5.30
N LYS A 207 -26.05 -0.20 -5.46
CA LYS A 207 -27.05 0.61 -4.76
C LYS A 207 -27.85 1.39 -5.79
N GLU A 208 -29.14 1.15 -5.81
CA GLU A 208 -30.06 1.80 -6.73
C GLU A 208 -30.94 2.80 -6.02
N ASP A 209 -31.31 3.87 -6.72
CA ASP A 209 -32.31 4.81 -6.22
C ASP A 209 -33.72 4.21 -6.33
N ALA A 210 -34.57 4.50 -5.36
CA ALA A 210 -35.94 4.00 -5.32
C ALA A 210 -36.78 4.37 -6.56
N LYS A 211 -36.46 5.51 -7.19
CA LYS A 211 -37.13 5.94 -8.43
C LYS A 211 -36.76 5.03 -9.61
N ASP A 212 -35.49 4.57 -9.67
CA ASP A 212 -34.98 3.75 -10.76
C ASP A 212 -35.48 2.30 -10.63
N LEU A 213 -35.58 1.80 -9.39
CA LEU A 213 -36.21 0.49 -9.12
C LEU A 213 -37.71 0.42 -9.52
N LYS A 214 -38.40 1.55 -9.57
CA LYS A 214 -39.79 1.63 -10.04
C LYS A 214 -39.91 1.73 -11.57
N ASN A 215 -38.80 1.92 -12.27
CA ASN A 215 -38.79 1.97 -13.73
C ASN A 215 -38.67 0.56 -14.30
N GLU A 216 -39.83 -0.11 -14.49
CA GLU A 216 -39.90 -1.48 -14.99
C GLU A 216 -39.19 -1.67 -16.35
N ALA A 217 -39.24 -0.67 -17.23
CA ALA A 217 -38.56 -0.74 -18.51
C ALA A 217 -37.04 -0.79 -18.35
N ALA A 218 -36.49 -0.07 -17.38
CA ALA A 218 -35.05 -0.11 -17.06
C ALA A 218 -34.68 -1.42 -16.35
N VAL A 219 -35.44 -1.80 -15.32
CA VAL A 219 -35.19 -3.02 -14.53
C VAL A 219 -35.22 -4.28 -15.39
N ASN A 220 -36.16 -4.36 -16.34
CA ASN A 220 -36.27 -5.52 -17.22
C ASN A 220 -35.25 -5.55 -18.38
N LYS A 221 -34.54 -4.44 -18.64
CA LYS A 221 -33.62 -4.32 -19.78
C LYS A 221 -32.15 -4.28 -19.35
N VAL A 222 -31.86 -3.66 -18.23
CA VAL A 222 -30.47 -3.39 -17.79
C VAL A 222 -30.04 -4.42 -16.77
N TRP A 223 -29.01 -5.20 -17.11
CA TRP A 223 -28.38 -6.10 -16.15
C TRP A 223 -27.62 -5.29 -15.09
N THR A 224 -27.77 -5.63 -13.82
CA THR A 224 -27.08 -5.01 -12.68
C THR A 224 -26.39 -6.07 -11.84
N GLY A 225 -25.26 -5.72 -11.28
CA GLY A 225 -24.49 -6.64 -10.46
C GLY A 225 -23.04 -6.19 -10.24
N VAL A 226 -22.22 -7.09 -9.76
CA VAL A 226 -20.78 -6.86 -9.58
C VAL A 226 -19.98 -7.85 -10.43
N ILE A 227 -18.85 -7.36 -10.94
CA ILE A 227 -17.85 -8.21 -11.59
C ILE A 227 -16.60 -8.16 -10.70
N PRO A 228 -16.19 -9.29 -10.08
CA PRO A 228 -14.98 -9.34 -9.27
C PRO A 228 -13.74 -8.96 -10.08
N TYR A 229 -12.92 -8.07 -9.53
CA TYR A 229 -11.60 -7.72 -10.06
C TYR A 229 -10.54 -8.54 -9.32
N VAL A 230 -9.74 -9.29 -10.07
CA VAL A 230 -8.80 -10.25 -9.48
C VAL A 230 -7.43 -10.08 -10.12
N GLU A 231 -6.43 -9.78 -9.30
CA GLU A 231 -5.03 -9.78 -9.69
C GLU A 231 -4.42 -11.17 -9.44
N THR A 232 -3.87 -11.80 -10.47
CA THR A 232 -3.23 -13.11 -10.37
C THR A 232 -1.80 -13.06 -10.91
N LEU A 233 -0.92 -13.87 -10.33
CA LEU A 233 0.43 -14.08 -10.84
C LEU A 233 0.44 -15.20 -11.88
N GLY A 234 1.18 -14.98 -12.97
CA GLY A 234 1.35 -15.97 -14.03
C GLY A 234 2.44 -17.02 -13.71
N VAL A 235 2.72 -17.86 -14.69
CA VAL A 235 3.79 -18.86 -14.60
C VAL A 235 5.16 -18.17 -14.63
N PRO A 236 6.08 -18.47 -13.69
CA PRO A 236 7.42 -17.92 -13.71
C PRO A 236 8.16 -18.25 -15.00
N THR A 237 8.72 -17.23 -15.66
CA THR A 237 9.50 -17.37 -16.90
C THR A 237 10.96 -17.04 -16.61
N PRO A 238 11.93 -17.94 -16.91
CA PRO A 238 13.34 -17.68 -16.66
C PRO A 238 13.88 -16.55 -17.55
N ALA A 239 14.79 -15.75 -17.01
CA ALA A 239 15.57 -14.81 -17.82
C ALA A 239 16.60 -15.57 -18.66
N GLU A 240 17.06 -14.98 -19.79
CA GLU A 240 18.08 -15.56 -20.66
C GLU A 240 19.39 -15.87 -19.94
N THR A 241 19.73 -15.09 -18.92
CA THR A 241 20.92 -15.26 -18.09
C THR A 241 20.74 -16.26 -16.97
N ASN A 242 19.53 -16.79 -16.77
CA ASN A 242 19.28 -17.74 -15.70
C ASN A 242 20.04 -19.05 -15.91
N LYS A 243 20.71 -19.53 -14.86
CA LYS A 243 21.45 -20.81 -14.86
C LYS A 243 20.83 -21.84 -13.90
N VAL A 244 19.79 -21.45 -13.17
CA VAL A 244 19.12 -22.34 -12.23
C VAL A 244 18.09 -23.18 -13.00
N ALA A 245 18.25 -24.50 -12.94
CA ALA A 245 17.48 -25.43 -13.79
C ALA A 245 15.99 -25.47 -13.44
N ALA A 246 15.63 -25.31 -12.15
CA ALA A 246 14.25 -25.36 -11.68
C ALA A 246 13.88 -24.08 -10.94
N VAL A 247 12.63 -23.67 -11.05
CA VAL A 247 12.11 -22.55 -10.25
C VAL A 247 12.13 -22.92 -8.78
N PRO A 248 12.78 -22.13 -7.89
CA PRO A 248 12.82 -22.41 -6.46
C PRO A 248 11.41 -22.49 -5.83
N ALA A 249 11.27 -23.37 -4.85
CA ALA A 249 9.98 -23.64 -4.20
C ALA A 249 9.31 -22.36 -3.64
N TYR A 250 10.06 -21.48 -2.96
CA TYR A 250 9.51 -20.26 -2.39
C TYR A 250 8.85 -19.33 -3.43
N ILE A 251 9.30 -19.36 -4.70
CA ILE A 251 8.68 -18.59 -5.80
C ILE A 251 7.36 -19.26 -6.22
N LEU A 252 7.35 -20.59 -6.37
CA LEU A 252 6.16 -21.35 -6.71
C LEU A 252 5.10 -21.23 -5.62
N ASP A 253 5.51 -21.32 -4.37
CA ASP A 253 4.63 -21.16 -3.20
C ASP A 253 4.03 -19.76 -3.16
N HIS A 254 4.82 -18.71 -3.42
CA HIS A 254 4.34 -17.35 -3.51
C HIS A 254 3.25 -17.19 -4.59
N VAL A 255 3.50 -17.71 -5.80
CA VAL A 255 2.52 -17.65 -6.91
C VAL A 255 1.24 -18.39 -6.52
N LYS A 256 1.36 -19.59 -5.95
CA LYS A 256 0.23 -20.40 -5.51
C LYS A 256 -0.58 -19.68 -4.44
N GLU A 257 0.05 -19.26 -3.35
CA GLU A 257 -0.63 -18.58 -2.25
C GLU A 257 -1.30 -17.26 -2.68
N HIS A 258 -0.63 -16.48 -3.53
CA HIS A 258 -1.21 -15.25 -4.07
C HIS A 258 -2.50 -15.55 -4.83
N ASN A 259 -2.47 -16.53 -5.72
CA ASN A 259 -3.60 -16.89 -6.56
C ASN A 259 -4.74 -17.52 -5.75
N GLU A 260 -4.43 -18.34 -4.75
CA GLU A 260 -5.43 -18.91 -3.82
C GLU A 260 -6.11 -17.81 -2.99
N LYS A 261 -5.36 -16.85 -2.44
CA LYS A 261 -5.92 -15.70 -1.72
C LYS A 261 -6.79 -14.83 -2.62
N ALA A 262 -6.37 -14.61 -3.87
CA ALA A 262 -7.13 -13.88 -4.88
C ALA A 262 -8.46 -14.58 -5.21
N GLN A 263 -8.50 -15.92 -5.22
CA GLN A 263 -9.71 -16.71 -5.44
C GLN A 263 -10.59 -16.83 -4.18
N ALA A 264 -9.99 -16.97 -2.99
CA ALA A 264 -10.72 -17.08 -1.73
C ALA A 264 -11.53 -15.80 -1.41
N GLY A 265 -11.01 -14.63 -1.77
CA GLY A 265 -11.77 -13.37 -1.71
C GLY A 265 -13.08 -13.39 -2.52
N ARG A 266 -13.21 -14.32 -3.47
CA ARG A 266 -14.46 -14.58 -4.24
C ARG A 266 -15.51 -15.34 -3.43
N SER A 267 -15.09 -16.21 -2.52
CA SER A 267 -16.00 -17.17 -1.85
C SER A 267 -16.69 -16.57 -0.61
N GLY A 268 -16.17 -15.48 -0.06
CA GLY A 268 -16.73 -14.82 1.15
C GLY A 268 -17.83 -13.80 0.87
N GLY A 269 -18.05 -13.41 -0.40
CA GLY A 269 -19.08 -12.44 -0.79
C GLY A 269 -20.27 -13.11 -1.48
N LEU A 270 -21.30 -12.34 -1.80
CA LEU A 270 -22.54 -12.72 -2.52
C LEU A 270 -22.33 -13.65 -3.75
N VAL A 271 -21.10 -13.79 -4.24
CA VAL A 271 -20.72 -14.58 -5.42
C VAL A 271 -20.95 -16.08 -5.23
N SER A 272 -20.81 -16.60 -4.00
CA SER A 272 -21.08 -18.04 -3.74
C SER A 272 -22.51 -18.42 -4.01
N LYS A 273 -23.48 -17.53 -3.81
CA LYS A 273 -24.90 -17.79 -4.08
C LYS A 273 -25.26 -17.73 -5.58
N VAL A 274 -24.53 -16.93 -6.36
CA VAL A 274 -24.84 -16.74 -7.79
C VAL A 274 -24.18 -17.81 -8.65
N MET A 275 -22.97 -18.27 -8.32
CA MET A 275 -22.30 -19.34 -9.08
C MET A 275 -23.02 -20.69 -8.95
N SER A 276 -23.60 -20.98 -7.78
CA SER A 276 -24.42 -22.19 -7.64
C SER A 276 -25.74 -22.16 -8.47
N SER A 277 -26.22 -20.96 -8.80
CA SER A 277 -27.41 -20.80 -9.64
C SER A 277 -27.15 -20.78 -11.16
N LEU A 278 -25.90 -20.44 -11.56
CA LEU A 278 -25.53 -20.38 -12.99
C LEU A 278 -24.88 -21.66 -13.52
N PHE A 279 -24.30 -22.50 -12.65
CA PHE A 279 -23.60 -23.73 -13.03
C PHE A 279 -24.10 -24.96 -12.29
N GLY A 280 -25.22 -24.87 -11.56
CA GLY A 280 -25.91 -25.99 -10.90
C GLY A 280 -27.03 -26.49 -11.75
N SER A 281 -26.73 -27.49 -12.53
CA SER A 281 -27.70 -28.54 -13.00
C SER A 281 -26.95 -29.81 -13.30
#